data_cd6db30254ef000d7586e5d3f378d0c1
#
_entry.id   cd6db30254ef000d7586e5d3f378d0c1
#
_cell.length_a   1.000
_cell.length_b   1.000
_cell.length_c   1.000
_cell.angle_alpha   90.00
_cell.angle_beta   90.00
_cell.angle_gamma   90.00
#
_symmetry.space_group_name_H-M   'P 1'
#
loop_
_entity.id
_entity.type
_entity.pdbx_description
1 polymer ?
#
loop_
_entity_poly.entity_id
_entity_poly.type
_entity_poly.pdbx_seq_one_letter_code
_entity_poly.pdbx_strand_id
1 'polypeptide(L)'
;MKTSQRGIDLIKGFEGCRLVAYKPVPTEKYWTIGYGHYGPDVIPGIKITPGQAETYLKADLAKFEKAVDDLGLNLNQNQHDALTSFAYNCGAGNLKKLCEGRSLSEIADKMLAYNKGGGKVLAGLTRRRNAERALFLTGVPADADPNRNPYNEPTKAVRLNSKGNDVRWLQVELNRKGYKLTVNGIADNLTIGALLDFQKKAFPNNKDEWDGICGEKTRKALK
;
A
#
# COMPACT_ATOMS: atom_id res chain seq x y z
N MET A 1 -5.84 -9.66 -2.65
CA MET A 1 -5.26 -10.24 -3.91
C MET A 1 -4.13 -11.21 -3.56
N LYS A 2 -3.67 -12.07 -4.51
CA LYS A 2 -2.47 -12.90 -4.34
C LYS A 2 -1.32 -12.35 -5.17
N THR A 3 -0.09 -12.50 -4.68
CA THR A 3 1.12 -12.10 -5.41
C THR A 3 1.25 -12.93 -6.68
N SER A 4 1.38 -12.29 -7.82
CA SER A 4 1.59 -12.99 -9.10
C SER A 4 2.98 -13.62 -9.20
N GLN A 5 3.21 -14.47 -10.20
CA GLN A 5 4.53 -15.04 -10.44
C GLN A 5 5.58 -13.95 -10.67
N ARG A 6 5.21 -12.84 -11.33
CA ARG A 6 6.11 -11.68 -11.53
C ARG A 6 6.54 -11.04 -10.21
N GLY A 7 5.62 -10.89 -9.27
CA GLY A 7 5.92 -10.39 -7.91
C GLY A 7 6.81 -11.37 -7.13
N ILE A 8 6.53 -12.67 -7.22
CA ILE A 8 7.35 -13.72 -6.62
C ILE A 8 8.77 -13.69 -7.17
N ASP A 9 8.94 -13.61 -8.49
CA ASP A 9 10.25 -13.57 -9.14
C ASP A 9 11.04 -12.32 -8.79
N LEU A 10 10.35 -11.16 -8.64
CA LEU A 10 10.96 -9.94 -8.14
C LEU A 10 11.55 -10.15 -6.74
N ILE A 11 10.78 -10.72 -5.80
CA ILE A 11 11.22 -10.98 -4.43
C ILE A 11 12.39 -11.96 -4.43
N LYS A 12 12.28 -13.08 -5.16
CA LYS A 12 13.33 -14.09 -5.29
C LYS A 12 14.65 -13.50 -5.79
N GLY A 13 14.59 -12.52 -6.69
CA GLY A 13 15.77 -11.85 -7.24
C GLY A 13 16.56 -11.03 -6.21
N PHE A 14 15.92 -10.61 -5.12
CA PHE A 14 16.56 -9.80 -4.07
C PHE A 14 16.91 -10.57 -2.79
N GLU A 15 16.18 -11.64 -2.46
CA GLU A 15 16.38 -12.35 -1.19
C GLU A 15 17.51 -13.39 -1.26
N GLY A 16 17.82 -13.92 -2.43
CA GLY A 16 18.65 -15.09 -2.55
C GLY A 16 17.94 -16.35 -2.02
N CYS A 17 18.52 -17.54 -2.28
CA CYS A 17 17.92 -18.80 -1.85
C CYS A 17 18.96 -19.70 -1.19
N ARG A 18 18.68 -20.16 0.03
CA ARG A 18 19.48 -21.17 0.71
C ARG A 18 18.67 -22.45 0.89
N LEU A 19 19.10 -23.53 0.22
CA LEU A 19 18.39 -24.80 0.22
C LEU A 19 18.74 -25.69 1.44
N VAL A 20 19.66 -25.25 2.27
CA VAL A 20 20.04 -25.90 3.52
C VAL A 20 19.77 -24.91 4.67
N ALA A 21 19.18 -25.42 5.74
CA ALA A 21 18.89 -24.58 6.92
C ALA A 21 20.17 -23.97 7.50
N TYR A 22 20.07 -22.69 7.88
CA TYR A 22 21.18 -21.93 8.46
C TYR A 22 20.67 -20.98 9.54
N LYS A 23 21.55 -20.48 10.37
CA LYS A 23 21.30 -19.38 11.30
C LYS A 23 22.07 -18.15 10.85
N PRO A 24 21.43 -17.06 10.46
CA PRO A 24 22.11 -15.78 10.15
C PRO A 24 22.90 -15.25 11.34
N VAL A 25 22.31 -15.39 12.55
CA VAL A 25 22.94 -15.03 13.82
C VAL A 25 22.83 -16.23 14.76
N PRO A 26 23.93 -16.65 15.43
CA PRO A 26 23.93 -17.82 16.31
C PRO A 26 22.88 -17.78 17.42
N THR A 27 22.51 -16.58 17.89
CA THR A 27 21.54 -16.36 18.97
C THR A 27 20.08 -16.44 18.54
N GLU A 28 19.80 -16.59 17.24
CA GLU A 28 18.41 -16.70 16.77
C GLU A 28 17.75 -17.98 17.32
N LYS A 29 16.47 -17.84 17.69
CA LYS A 29 15.69 -18.95 18.26
C LYS A 29 15.48 -20.08 17.24
N TYR A 30 15.12 -19.73 16.00
CA TYR A 30 14.82 -20.68 14.93
C TYR A 30 15.85 -20.63 13.81
N TRP A 31 15.78 -21.60 12.92
CA TRP A 31 16.58 -21.68 11.71
C TRP A 31 15.88 -20.99 10.55
N THR A 32 16.67 -20.61 9.55
CA THR A 32 16.19 -19.98 8.33
C THR A 32 16.49 -20.88 7.14
N ILE A 33 15.60 -20.92 6.13
CA ILE A 33 15.77 -21.70 4.90
C ILE A 33 15.08 -21.01 3.73
N GLY A 34 15.40 -21.44 2.51
CA GLY A 34 14.76 -20.91 1.28
C GLY A 34 15.05 -19.43 1.08
N TYR A 35 14.02 -18.64 0.84
CA TYR A 35 14.05 -17.20 0.60
C TYR A 35 13.88 -16.38 1.89
N GLY A 36 14.31 -16.90 3.02
CA GLY A 36 14.20 -16.23 4.31
C GLY A 36 13.08 -16.78 5.20
N HIS A 37 12.54 -17.97 4.90
CA HIS A 37 11.57 -18.63 5.75
C HIS A 37 12.21 -18.97 7.11
N TYR A 38 11.62 -18.45 8.20
CA TYR A 38 12.11 -18.55 9.57
C TYR A 38 10.99 -19.05 10.49
N GLY A 39 11.20 -20.17 11.12
CA GLY A 39 10.16 -20.74 11.96
C GLY A 39 10.57 -22.00 12.75
N PRO A 40 9.71 -22.47 13.65
CA PRO A 40 9.95 -23.68 14.42
C PRO A 40 9.93 -24.97 13.58
N ASP A 41 9.39 -24.90 12.38
CA ASP A 41 9.34 -25.98 11.40
C ASP A 41 10.66 -26.16 10.63
N VAL A 42 11.59 -25.19 10.73
CA VAL A 42 12.93 -25.29 10.15
C VAL A 42 13.89 -25.91 11.16
N ILE A 43 14.21 -27.18 10.97
CA ILE A 43 15.13 -27.92 11.87
C ILE A 43 16.56 -27.93 11.32
N PRO A 44 17.58 -28.09 12.20
CA PRO A 44 18.97 -28.17 11.79
C PRO A 44 19.21 -29.26 10.73
N GLY A 45 19.97 -28.92 9.68
CA GLY A 45 20.37 -29.86 8.64
C GLY A 45 19.30 -30.21 7.61
N ILE A 46 18.07 -29.70 7.73
CA ILE A 46 17.04 -29.90 6.69
C ILE A 46 17.51 -29.32 5.37
N LYS A 47 17.24 -30.06 4.30
CA LYS A 47 17.45 -29.64 2.91
C LYS A 47 16.13 -29.64 2.18
N ILE A 48 15.92 -28.63 1.36
CA ILE A 48 14.72 -28.46 0.53
C ILE A 48 15.07 -28.29 -0.94
N THR A 49 14.10 -28.55 -1.81
CA THR A 49 14.19 -28.25 -3.24
C THR A 49 13.86 -26.77 -3.52
N PRO A 50 14.26 -26.22 -4.69
CA PRO A 50 13.83 -24.87 -5.09
C PRO A 50 12.31 -24.69 -5.11
N GLY A 51 11.54 -25.72 -5.51
CA GLY A 51 10.08 -25.70 -5.49
C GLY A 51 9.51 -25.61 -4.08
N GLN A 52 10.08 -26.34 -3.12
CA GLN A 52 9.71 -26.22 -1.71
C GLN A 52 10.05 -24.83 -1.14
N ALA A 53 11.22 -24.28 -1.50
CA ALA A 53 11.58 -22.91 -1.11
C ALA A 53 10.56 -21.87 -1.63
N GLU A 54 10.06 -22.04 -2.86
CA GLU A 54 9.00 -21.17 -3.38
C GLU A 54 7.66 -21.39 -2.68
N THR A 55 7.35 -22.61 -2.30
CA THR A 55 6.14 -22.91 -1.50
C THR A 55 6.18 -22.20 -0.14
N TYR A 56 7.31 -22.26 0.56
CA TYR A 56 7.50 -21.50 1.82
C TYR A 56 7.37 -19.99 1.59
N LEU A 57 8.02 -19.45 0.54
CA LEU A 57 7.88 -18.03 0.22
C LEU A 57 6.42 -17.62 0.01
N LYS A 58 5.65 -18.38 -0.77
CA LYS A 58 4.22 -18.11 -1.02
C LYS A 58 3.40 -18.12 0.28
N ALA A 59 3.70 -19.04 1.20
CA ALA A 59 3.05 -19.08 2.50
C ALA A 59 3.41 -17.84 3.35
N ASP A 60 4.68 -17.45 3.39
CA ASP A 60 5.15 -16.29 4.13
C ASP A 60 4.59 -14.96 3.59
N LEU A 61 4.34 -14.89 2.28
CA LEU A 61 3.77 -13.70 1.64
C LEU A 61 2.33 -13.43 2.09
N ALA A 62 1.57 -14.43 2.53
CA ALA A 62 0.15 -14.27 2.86
C ALA A 62 -0.12 -13.14 3.89
N LYS A 63 0.74 -12.97 4.89
CA LYS A 63 0.62 -11.88 5.88
C LYS A 63 0.88 -10.50 5.28
N PHE A 64 1.76 -10.40 4.29
CA PHE A 64 2.08 -9.14 3.61
C PHE A 64 1.05 -8.79 2.55
N GLU A 65 0.53 -9.80 1.83
CA GLU A 65 -0.63 -9.66 0.93
C GLU A 65 -1.83 -9.08 1.68
N LYS A 66 -2.13 -9.68 2.86
CA LYS A 66 -3.19 -9.15 3.73
C LYS A 66 -2.91 -7.70 4.14
N ALA A 67 -1.68 -7.36 4.51
CA ALA A 67 -1.33 -5.99 4.89
C ALA A 67 -1.51 -5.00 3.73
N VAL A 68 -1.27 -5.42 2.48
CA VAL A 68 -1.53 -4.61 1.28
C VAL A 68 -3.04 -4.49 1.03
N ASP A 69 -3.80 -5.58 1.13
CA ASP A 69 -5.26 -5.56 0.96
C ASP A 69 -5.94 -4.68 2.02
N ASP A 70 -5.46 -4.71 3.28
CA ASP A 70 -5.98 -3.90 4.39
C ASP A 70 -5.77 -2.37 4.19
N LEU A 71 -4.92 -1.94 3.24
CA LEU A 71 -4.82 -0.52 2.86
C LEU A 71 -6.09 -0.01 2.18
N GLY A 72 -6.87 -0.90 1.56
CA GLY A 72 -8.09 -0.55 0.83
C GLY A 72 -7.85 0.33 -0.40
N LEU A 73 -6.65 0.26 -0.99
CA LEU A 73 -6.28 0.96 -2.21
C LEU A 73 -6.82 0.21 -3.43
N ASN A 74 -7.26 0.95 -4.46
CA ASN A 74 -7.66 0.36 -5.72
C ASN A 74 -6.41 0.08 -6.58
N LEU A 75 -5.76 -1.04 -6.31
CA LEU A 75 -4.51 -1.46 -6.95
C LEU A 75 -4.76 -2.40 -8.13
N ASN A 76 -3.95 -2.28 -9.18
CA ASN A 76 -3.79 -3.34 -10.16
C ASN A 76 -2.81 -4.42 -9.65
N GLN A 77 -2.68 -5.54 -10.37
CA GLN A 77 -1.84 -6.67 -9.96
C GLN A 77 -0.37 -6.25 -9.76
N ASN A 78 0.19 -5.45 -10.67
CA ASN A 78 1.59 -5.01 -10.58
C ASN A 78 1.84 -4.10 -9.36
N GLN A 79 0.88 -3.26 -9.03
CA GLN A 79 0.93 -2.39 -7.85
C GLN A 79 0.84 -3.20 -6.56
N HIS A 80 -0.07 -4.20 -6.52
CA HIS A 80 -0.17 -5.13 -5.40
C HIS A 80 1.13 -5.91 -5.21
N ASP A 81 1.71 -6.47 -6.28
CA ASP A 81 2.97 -7.22 -6.25
C ASP A 81 4.14 -6.38 -5.74
N ALA A 82 4.25 -5.14 -6.24
CA ALA A 82 5.31 -4.22 -5.81
C ALA A 82 5.20 -3.84 -4.32
N LEU A 83 3.98 -3.56 -3.84
CA LEU A 83 3.74 -3.26 -2.43
C LEU A 83 3.94 -4.49 -1.53
N THR A 84 3.61 -5.69 -2.02
CA THR A 84 3.89 -6.94 -1.28
C THR A 84 5.40 -7.16 -1.17
N SER A 85 6.18 -6.96 -2.26
CA SER A 85 7.64 -6.98 -2.20
C SER A 85 8.22 -5.96 -1.24
N PHE A 86 7.69 -4.73 -1.27
CA PHE A 86 8.08 -3.68 -0.32
C PHE A 86 7.78 -4.09 1.12
N ALA A 87 6.58 -4.59 1.40
CA ALA A 87 6.16 -5.02 2.74
C ALA A 87 7.00 -6.20 3.24
N TYR A 88 7.34 -7.15 2.36
CA TYR A 88 8.20 -8.28 2.68
C TYR A 88 9.58 -7.83 3.19
N ASN A 89 10.17 -6.81 2.56
CA ASN A 89 11.48 -6.27 2.93
C ASN A 89 11.43 -5.25 4.08
N CYS A 90 10.46 -4.35 4.10
CA CYS A 90 10.40 -3.22 5.02
C CYS A 90 9.42 -3.42 6.19
N GLY A 91 8.57 -4.45 6.14
CA GLY A 91 7.53 -4.72 7.12
C GLY A 91 6.23 -3.95 6.89
N ALA A 92 5.13 -4.47 7.43
CA ALA A 92 3.80 -3.90 7.28
C ALA A 92 3.66 -2.48 7.88
N GLY A 93 4.42 -2.18 8.95
CA GLY A 93 4.43 -0.84 9.54
C GLY A 93 4.97 0.24 8.61
N ASN A 94 6.05 -0.07 7.86
CA ASN A 94 6.60 0.86 6.87
C ASN A 94 5.73 0.91 5.62
N LEU A 95 5.08 -0.18 5.22
CA LEU A 95 4.08 -0.18 4.15
C LEU A 95 2.95 0.82 4.46
N LYS A 96 2.38 0.76 5.67
CA LYS A 96 1.34 1.71 6.09
C LYS A 96 1.82 3.15 6.00
N LYS A 97 3.01 3.46 6.54
CA LYS A 97 3.63 4.80 6.47
C LYS A 97 3.90 5.25 5.04
N LEU A 98 4.27 4.31 4.15
CA LEU A 98 4.48 4.61 2.73
C LEU A 98 3.19 5.04 2.06
N CYS A 99 2.07 4.37 2.36
CA CYS A 99 0.82 4.54 1.61
C CYS A 99 -0.14 5.58 2.22
N GLU A 100 -0.02 5.84 3.54
CA GLU A 100 -0.99 6.68 4.26
C GLU A 100 -1.04 8.11 3.69
N GLY A 101 -2.24 8.52 3.27
CA GLY A 101 -2.53 9.87 2.80
C GLY A 101 -1.91 10.24 1.44
N ARG A 102 -1.44 9.27 0.64
CA ARG A 102 -0.76 9.51 -0.64
C ARG A 102 -1.55 8.96 -1.81
N SER A 103 -1.45 9.65 -2.94
CA SER A 103 -1.83 9.13 -4.24
C SER A 103 -0.91 8.00 -4.69
N LEU A 104 -1.34 7.22 -5.68
CA LEU A 104 -0.50 6.13 -6.23
C LEU A 104 0.83 6.65 -6.79
N SER A 105 0.84 7.84 -7.41
CA SER A 105 2.06 8.48 -7.89
C SER A 105 3.02 8.82 -6.75
N GLU A 106 2.50 9.46 -5.70
CA GLU A 106 3.31 9.80 -4.51
C GLU A 106 3.85 8.57 -3.78
N ILE A 107 3.10 7.47 -3.75
CA ILE A 107 3.56 6.18 -3.21
C ILE A 107 4.76 5.69 -4.01
N ALA A 108 4.68 5.68 -5.36
CA ALA A 108 5.76 5.24 -6.23
C ALA A 108 7.04 6.06 -6.00
N ASP A 109 6.93 7.38 -5.90
CA ASP A 109 8.07 8.25 -5.68
C ASP A 109 8.65 8.15 -4.27
N LYS A 110 7.78 8.06 -3.26
CA LYS A 110 8.19 7.96 -1.87
C LYS A 110 8.87 6.63 -1.53
N MET A 111 8.54 5.56 -2.28
CA MET A 111 9.16 4.24 -2.14
C MET A 111 10.70 4.33 -2.23
N LEU A 112 11.24 5.17 -3.10
CA LEU A 112 12.68 5.34 -3.31
C LEU A 112 13.43 5.80 -2.04
N ALA A 113 12.76 6.46 -1.10
CA ALA A 113 13.36 6.92 0.15
C ALA A 113 13.69 5.78 1.15
N TYR A 114 13.14 4.57 0.93
CA TYR A 114 13.34 3.40 1.80
C TYR A 114 14.58 2.57 1.38
N ASN A 115 15.69 3.24 1.12
CA ASN A 115 16.94 2.64 0.63
C ASN A 115 18.09 2.69 1.66
N LYS A 116 17.78 2.94 2.95
CA LYS A 116 18.78 3.06 4.00
C LYS A 116 18.76 1.87 4.96
N GLY A 117 19.96 1.49 5.43
CA GLY A 117 20.17 0.55 6.52
C GLY A 117 21.26 1.09 7.44
N GLY A 118 21.04 1.09 8.75
CA GLY A 118 21.97 1.70 9.71
C GLY A 118 22.27 3.19 9.44
N GLY A 119 21.26 3.93 8.92
CA GLY A 119 21.41 5.36 8.56
C GLY A 119 22.11 5.64 7.23
N LYS A 120 22.71 4.64 6.57
CA LYS A 120 23.45 4.79 5.31
C LYS A 120 22.63 4.28 4.11
N VAL A 121 22.76 4.93 2.95
CA VAL A 121 22.19 4.46 1.70
C VAL A 121 22.90 3.18 1.27
N LEU A 122 22.12 2.12 0.99
CA LEU A 122 22.63 0.84 0.53
C LEU A 122 22.28 0.63 -0.95
N ALA A 123 23.29 0.36 -1.78
CA ALA A 123 23.11 0.17 -3.23
C ALA A 123 22.13 -0.97 -3.56
N GLY A 124 22.14 -2.06 -2.78
CA GLY A 124 21.19 -3.17 -2.91
C GLY A 124 19.74 -2.73 -2.69
N LEU A 125 19.49 -1.95 -1.64
CA LEU A 125 18.16 -1.41 -1.36
C LEU A 125 17.73 -0.39 -2.40
N THR A 126 18.66 0.43 -2.90
CA THR A 126 18.36 1.37 -4.00
C THR A 126 17.92 0.61 -5.25
N ARG A 127 18.63 -0.46 -5.65
CA ARG A 127 18.23 -1.30 -6.78
C ARG A 127 16.85 -1.93 -6.55
N ARG A 128 16.59 -2.44 -5.35
CA ARG A 128 15.30 -3.05 -4.99
C ARG A 128 14.15 -2.04 -5.11
N ARG A 129 14.29 -0.86 -4.51
CA ARG A 129 13.26 0.20 -4.59
C ARG A 129 12.99 0.65 -6.02
N ASN A 130 14.04 0.76 -6.85
CA ASN A 130 13.86 1.09 -8.27
C ASN A 130 13.09 -0.01 -9.02
N ALA A 131 13.38 -1.28 -8.77
CA ALA A 131 12.67 -2.40 -9.39
C ALA A 131 11.21 -2.49 -8.94
N GLU A 132 10.93 -2.31 -7.64
CA GLU A 132 9.57 -2.26 -7.09
C GLU A 132 8.79 -1.07 -7.66
N ARG A 133 9.40 0.12 -7.74
CA ARG A 133 8.78 1.28 -8.38
C ARG A 133 8.48 1.04 -9.86
N ALA A 134 9.41 0.46 -10.60
CA ALA A 134 9.22 0.14 -12.01
C ALA A 134 8.05 -0.84 -12.20
N LEU A 135 7.95 -1.89 -11.36
CA LEU A 135 6.82 -2.81 -11.37
C LEU A 135 5.51 -2.08 -11.04
N PHE A 136 5.50 -1.24 -10.00
CA PHE A 136 4.33 -0.48 -9.56
C PHE A 136 3.76 0.40 -10.68
N LEU A 137 4.62 1.00 -11.48
CA LEU A 137 4.25 1.87 -12.60
C LEU A 137 3.94 1.09 -13.90
N THR A 138 4.24 -0.21 -13.96
CA THR A 138 3.97 -1.03 -15.15
C THR A 138 2.47 -1.33 -15.30
N GLY A 139 1.96 -1.14 -16.52
CA GLY A 139 0.54 -1.41 -16.84
C GLY A 139 -0.43 -0.36 -16.26
N VAL A 140 0.11 0.75 -15.75
CA VAL A 140 -0.67 1.98 -15.63
C VAL A 140 -0.73 2.53 -17.06
N PRO A 141 -1.92 2.62 -17.69
CA PRO A 141 -2.05 3.25 -18.99
C PRO A 141 -1.43 4.65 -18.97
N ALA A 142 -0.80 5.08 -20.05
CA ALA A 142 -0.22 6.43 -20.15
C ALA A 142 -1.28 7.55 -19.97
N ASP A 143 -2.54 7.18 -20.14
CA ASP A 143 -3.75 7.99 -19.91
C ASP A 143 -4.37 7.76 -18.51
N ALA A 144 -3.84 6.85 -17.70
CA ALA A 144 -4.27 6.74 -16.31
C ALA A 144 -3.83 8.00 -15.56
N ASP A 145 -4.80 8.79 -15.16
CA ASP A 145 -4.61 10.00 -14.37
C ASP A 145 -3.70 9.71 -13.16
N PRO A 146 -2.46 10.24 -13.12
CA PRO A 146 -1.55 10.04 -11.99
C PRO A 146 -2.14 10.60 -10.68
N ASN A 147 -3.15 11.46 -10.81
CA ASN A 147 -3.89 12.03 -9.69
C ASN A 147 -5.13 11.22 -9.31
N ARG A 148 -5.36 10.04 -9.89
CA ARG A 148 -6.49 9.19 -9.53
C ARG A 148 -6.54 8.98 -8.00
N ASN A 149 -7.75 9.12 -7.44
CA ASN A 149 -7.96 8.84 -6.03
C ASN A 149 -7.57 7.37 -5.71
N PRO A 150 -6.63 7.12 -4.79
CA PRO A 150 -6.18 5.76 -4.49
C PRO A 150 -7.22 4.93 -3.72
N TYR A 151 -8.22 5.60 -3.14
CA TYR A 151 -9.29 4.93 -2.38
C TYR A 151 -10.51 4.71 -3.26
N ASN A 152 -11.27 3.65 -2.97
CA ASN A 152 -12.53 3.39 -3.65
C ASN A 152 -13.59 4.43 -3.25
N GLU A 153 -14.46 4.78 -4.22
CA GLU A 153 -15.62 5.61 -3.93
C GLU A 153 -16.49 4.98 -2.85
N PRO A 154 -16.92 5.76 -1.84
CA PRO A 154 -17.81 5.26 -0.80
C PRO A 154 -19.12 4.71 -1.34
N THR A 155 -19.55 3.57 -0.83
CA THR A 155 -20.89 3.02 -1.07
C THR A 155 -21.92 3.56 -0.09
N LYS A 156 -21.45 4.12 1.05
CA LYS A 156 -22.27 4.73 2.10
C LYS A 156 -21.96 6.22 2.22
N ALA A 157 -22.92 6.97 2.76
CA ALA A 157 -22.71 8.39 3.03
C ALA A 157 -21.64 8.61 4.11
N VAL A 158 -20.71 9.55 3.87
CA VAL A 158 -19.73 10.01 4.84
C VAL A 158 -20.27 11.24 5.55
N ARG A 159 -20.22 11.23 6.88
CA ARG A 159 -20.71 12.30 7.76
C ARG A 159 -19.75 12.54 8.92
N LEU A 160 -20.00 13.55 9.74
CA LEU A 160 -19.19 13.83 10.93
C LEU A 160 -18.97 12.55 11.76
N ASN A 161 -17.74 12.36 12.24
CA ASN A 161 -17.26 11.19 12.99
C ASN A 161 -17.17 9.88 12.20
N SER A 162 -17.50 9.84 10.90
CA SER A 162 -17.16 8.70 10.04
C SER A 162 -15.66 8.44 10.04
N LYS A 163 -15.25 7.17 9.90
CA LYS A 163 -13.84 6.76 9.90
C LYS A 163 -13.56 5.75 8.80
N GLY A 164 -12.31 5.70 8.34
CA GLY A 164 -11.84 4.69 7.40
C GLY A 164 -11.60 5.23 5.99
N ASN A 165 -11.55 4.31 5.01
CA ASN A 165 -11.16 4.63 3.63
C ASN A 165 -12.20 5.48 2.90
N ASP A 166 -13.48 5.37 3.24
CA ASP A 166 -14.53 6.23 2.70
C ASP A 166 -14.26 7.71 3.01
N VAL A 167 -13.74 7.99 4.20
CA VAL A 167 -13.34 9.34 4.61
C VAL A 167 -12.06 9.77 3.90
N ARG A 168 -11.08 8.85 3.75
CA ARG A 168 -9.86 9.16 2.99
C ARG A 168 -10.18 9.50 1.53
N TRP A 169 -11.09 8.75 0.91
CA TRP A 169 -11.58 9.08 -0.43
C TRP A 169 -12.11 10.53 -0.49
N LEU A 170 -13.00 10.89 0.44
CA LEU A 170 -13.58 12.24 0.51
C LEU A 170 -12.50 13.31 0.70
N GLN A 171 -11.54 13.09 1.63
CA GLN A 171 -10.45 14.03 1.90
C GLN A 171 -9.55 14.23 0.67
N VAL A 172 -9.25 13.16 -0.08
CA VAL A 172 -8.51 13.25 -1.34
C VAL A 172 -9.28 14.03 -2.38
N GLU A 173 -10.57 13.74 -2.60
CA GLU A 173 -11.38 14.47 -3.58
C GLU A 173 -11.53 15.96 -3.22
N LEU A 174 -11.75 16.29 -1.96
CA LEU A 174 -11.76 17.68 -1.51
C LEU A 174 -10.42 18.37 -1.75
N ASN A 175 -9.30 17.71 -1.49
CA ASN A 175 -7.97 18.25 -1.77
C ASN A 175 -7.75 18.50 -3.27
N ARG A 176 -8.28 17.66 -4.16
CA ARG A 176 -8.28 17.87 -5.60
C ARG A 176 -9.11 19.10 -6.02
N LYS A 177 -10.10 19.48 -5.24
CA LYS A 177 -10.88 20.72 -5.41
C LYS A 177 -10.22 21.93 -4.72
N GLY A 178 -8.97 21.79 -4.23
CA GLY A 178 -8.15 22.87 -3.69
C GLY A 178 -8.20 23.03 -2.17
N TYR A 179 -8.90 22.15 -1.44
CA TYR A 179 -8.84 22.14 0.02
C TYR A 179 -7.51 21.53 0.51
N LYS A 180 -7.10 21.86 1.74
CA LYS A 180 -5.82 21.40 2.31
C LYS A 180 -6.08 20.55 3.56
N LEU A 181 -6.67 19.37 3.38
CA LEU A 181 -6.99 18.44 4.44
C LEU A 181 -5.87 17.42 4.65
N THR A 182 -5.63 17.03 5.91
CA THR A 182 -4.84 15.83 6.20
C THR A 182 -5.68 14.60 5.88
N VAL A 183 -5.15 13.71 5.03
CA VAL A 183 -5.84 12.46 4.64
C VAL A 183 -5.62 11.40 5.73
N ASN A 184 -6.30 11.57 6.87
CA ASN A 184 -6.17 10.72 8.07
C ASN A 184 -7.30 9.68 8.21
N GLY A 185 -8.37 9.80 7.39
CA GLY A 185 -9.53 8.91 7.44
C GLY A 185 -10.47 9.19 8.62
N ILE A 186 -10.46 10.41 9.16
CA ILE A 186 -11.39 10.86 10.22
C ILE A 186 -12.16 12.07 9.68
N ALA A 187 -13.48 11.96 9.59
CA ALA A 187 -14.36 13.06 9.23
C ALA A 187 -14.59 13.97 10.45
N ASP A 188 -13.60 14.79 10.71
CA ASP A 188 -13.61 15.81 11.76
C ASP A 188 -14.30 17.11 11.30
N ASN A 189 -14.35 18.10 12.17
CA ASN A 189 -14.96 19.40 11.86
C ASN A 189 -14.26 20.11 10.69
N LEU A 190 -12.95 19.92 10.49
CA LEU A 190 -12.22 20.51 9.36
C LEU A 190 -12.64 19.85 8.05
N THR A 191 -12.74 18.52 8.02
CA THR A 191 -13.22 17.76 6.86
C THR A 191 -14.65 18.13 6.52
N ILE A 192 -15.55 18.23 7.51
CA ILE A 192 -16.95 18.58 7.29
C ILE A 192 -17.10 20.05 6.91
N GLY A 193 -16.30 20.95 7.48
CA GLY A 193 -16.27 22.36 7.06
C GLY A 193 -15.89 22.54 5.58
N ALA A 194 -14.86 21.83 5.12
CA ALA A 194 -14.48 21.80 3.73
C ALA A 194 -15.57 21.20 2.81
N LEU A 195 -16.24 20.15 3.28
CA LEU A 195 -17.36 19.53 2.56
C LEU A 195 -18.53 20.49 2.41
N LEU A 196 -18.92 21.20 3.47
CA LEU A 196 -20.00 22.20 3.45
C LEU A 196 -19.67 23.37 2.49
N ASP A 197 -18.43 23.86 2.53
CA ASP A 197 -18.00 24.91 1.61
C ASP A 197 -18.03 24.42 0.16
N PHE A 198 -17.60 23.19 -0.11
CA PHE A 198 -17.71 22.56 -1.42
C PHE A 198 -19.19 22.45 -1.85
N GLN A 199 -20.09 21.95 -0.99
CA GLN A 199 -21.51 21.80 -1.29
C GLN A 199 -22.17 23.12 -1.66
N LYS A 200 -21.87 24.21 -0.92
CA LYS A 200 -22.36 25.57 -1.25
C LYS A 200 -21.92 26.02 -2.63
N LYS A 201 -20.70 25.71 -3.03
CA LYS A 201 -20.16 26.06 -4.37
C LYS A 201 -20.75 25.17 -5.47
N ALA A 202 -20.88 23.87 -5.21
CA ALA A 202 -21.38 22.90 -6.18
C ALA A 202 -22.91 22.99 -6.38
N PHE A 203 -23.65 23.41 -5.35
CA PHE A 203 -25.12 23.46 -5.36
C PHE A 203 -25.64 24.84 -4.92
N PRO A 204 -25.28 25.95 -5.62
CA PRO A 204 -25.55 27.31 -5.12
C PRO A 204 -27.04 27.62 -4.93
N ASN A 205 -27.91 26.96 -5.70
CA ASN A 205 -29.36 27.18 -5.66
C ASN A 205 -30.14 26.08 -4.91
N ASN A 206 -29.44 25.13 -4.28
CA ASN A 206 -30.09 24.01 -3.54
C ASN A 206 -29.50 23.88 -2.14
N LYS A 207 -30.11 24.58 -1.19
CA LYS A 207 -29.66 24.61 0.22
C LYS A 207 -29.83 23.28 0.93
N ASP A 208 -30.71 22.41 0.45
CA ASP A 208 -30.92 21.08 1.05
C ASP A 208 -29.68 20.15 0.88
N GLU A 209 -28.82 20.47 -0.08
CA GLU A 209 -27.56 19.76 -0.29
C GLU A 209 -26.39 20.30 0.57
N TRP A 210 -26.63 21.36 1.38
CA TRP A 210 -25.63 21.94 2.31
C TRP A 210 -25.71 21.29 3.69
N ASP A 211 -25.66 20.00 3.75
CA ASP A 211 -25.94 19.19 4.94
C ASP A 211 -24.68 18.61 5.63
N GLY A 212 -23.51 18.79 5.03
CA GLY A 212 -22.25 18.22 5.52
C GLY A 212 -22.20 16.69 5.40
N ILE A 213 -23.05 16.10 4.56
CA ILE A 213 -23.09 14.67 4.29
C ILE A 213 -22.63 14.41 2.85
N CYS A 214 -21.56 13.64 2.69
CA CYS A 214 -21.13 13.21 1.37
C CYS A 214 -22.00 12.03 0.89
N GLY A 215 -23.19 12.35 0.41
CA GLY A 215 -24.12 11.44 -0.23
C GLY A 215 -23.80 11.20 -1.71
N GLU A 216 -24.69 10.51 -2.44
CA GLU A 216 -24.49 10.17 -3.86
C GLU A 216 -24.32 11.41 -4.75
N LYS A 217 -25.18 12.43 -4.58
CA LYS A 217 -25.10 13.67 -5.36
C LYS A 217 -23.78 14.41 -5.14
N THR A 218 -23.35 14.51 -3.89
CA THR A 218 -22.09 15.16 -3.52
C THR A 218 -20.90 14.40 -4.09
N ARG A 219 -20.90 13.05 -4.04
CA ARG A 219 -19.85 12.23 -4.66
C ARG A 219 -19.76 12.44 -6.16
N LYS A 220 -20.91 12.53 -6.86
CA LYS A 220 -20.94 12.82 -8.32
C LYS A 220 -20.36 14.20 -8.63
N ALA A 221 -20.59 15.20 -7.80
CA ALA A 221 -20.07 16.56 -7.99
C ALA A 221 -18.56 16.67 -7.67
N LEU A 222 -18.03 15.81 -6.82
CA LEU A 222 -16.61 15.77 -6.46
C LEU A 222 -15.72 15.20 -7.58
N LYS A 223 -16.26 14.34 -8.44
CA LYS A 223 -15.56 13.79 -9.61
C LYS A 223 -15.44 14.83 -10.73
#